data_804b45df907681cf73bcee412160df6d
#
_entry.id   804b45df907681cf73bcee412160df6d
#
_cell.length_a   1.000
_cell.length_b   1.000
_cell.length_c   1.000
_cell.angle_alpha   90.00
_cell.angle_beta   90.00
_cell.angle_gamma   90.00
#
_symmetry.space_group_name_H-M   'P 1'
#
loop_
_entity.id
_entity.type
_entity.pdbx_description
1 polymer ?
#
loop_
_entity_poly.entity_id
_entity_poly.type
_entity_poly.pdbx_seq_one_letter_code
_entity_poly.pdbx_strand_id
1 'polypeptide(L)' 'EGFVNLPLNIAGIEISALFTESEHFIRVSLRSKGDFSVNMLGRKYYNGGGHERAAGGRLYIPVGGLEKYFVDTLRHTF' A
#
# COMPACT_ATOMS: atom_id res chain seq x y z
N GLU A 1 -15.16 9.95 -8.02
CA GLU A 1 -14.09 9.35 -7.26
C GLU A 1 -13.52 8.17 -7.99
N GLY A 2 -12.24 7.89 -7.80
CA GLY A 2 -11.58 6.85 -8.53
C GLY A 2 -10.75 5.97 -7.63
N PHE A 3 -10.19 4.92 -8.23
CA PHE A 3 -9.29 4.05 -7.51
C PHE A 3 -8.15 3.61 -8.42
N VAL A 4 -7.04 3.24 -7.80
CA VAL A 4 -5.85 2.74 -8.49
C VAL A 4 -5.45 1.44 -7.83
N ASN A 5 -5.26 0.40 -8.65
CA ASN A 5 -4.82 -0.90 -8.16
C ASN A 5 -3.41 -1.16 -8.67
N LEU A 6 -2.46 -1.31 -7.76
CA LEU A 6 -1.05 -1.49 -8.10
C LEU A 6 -0.57 -2.85 -7.61
N PRO A 7 -0.49 -3.84 -8.48
CA PRO A 7 0.11 -5.12 -8.14
C PRO A 7 1.62 -5.08 -8.37
N LEU A 8 2.36 -5.81 -7.53
CA LEU A 8 3.80 -5.87 -7.66
C LEU A 8 4.28 -7.24 -7.20
N ASN A 9 5.24 -7.80 -7.93
CA ASN A 9 5.84 -9.07 -7.57
C ASN A 9 7.33 -8.86 -7.38
N ILE A 10 7.81 -9.10 -6.16
CA ILE A 10 9.23 -8.91 -5.81
C ILE A 10 9.72 -10.16 -5.10
N ALA A 11 10.75 -10.80 -5.64
CA ALA A 11 11.41 -11.94 -5.00
C ALA A 11 10.42 -13.06 -4.64
N GLY A 12 9.43 -13.30 -5.50
CA GLY A 12 8.43 -14.33 -5.28
C GLY A 12 7.29 -13.93 -4.35
N ILE A 13 7.29 -12.69 -3.87
CA ILE A 13 6.24 -12.18 -3.00
C ILE A 13 5.32 -11.29 -3.82
N GLU A 14 4.01 -11.58 -3.77
CA GLU A 14 3.02 -10.74 -4.43
C GLU A 14 2.48 -9.72 -3.44
N ILE A 15 2.57 -8.46 -3.79
CA ILE A 15 2.05 -7.37 -2.98
C ILE A 15 1.12 -6.57 -3.86
N SER A 16 -0.05 -6.23 -3.35
CA SER A 16 -0.96 -5.34 -4.07
C SER A 16 -1.47 -4.26 -3.15
N ALA A 17 -1.69 -3.09 -3.74
CA ALA A 17 -2.25 -1.96 -3.03
C ALA A 17 -3.42 -1.42 -3.83
N LEU A 18 -4.56 -1.27 -3.16
CA LEU A 18 -5.72 -0.61 -3.73
C LEU A 18 -5.86 0.75 -3.07
N PHE A 19 -5.82 1.79 -3.87
CA PHE A 19 -5.97 3.17 -3.41
C PHE A 19 -7.32 3.69 -3.87
N THR A 20 -8.14 4.13 -2.92
CA THR A 20 -9.46 4.67 -3.23
C THR A 20 -9.49 6.13 -2.82
N GLU A 21 -9.75 6.99 -3.77
CA GLU A 21 -9.82 8.42 -3.52
C GLU A 21 -11.06 8.75 -2.71
N SER A 22 -10.87 9.48 -1.62
CA SER A 22 -11.94 9.95 -0.75
C SER A 22 -11.88 11.47 -0.71
N GLU A 23 -12.82 12.10 -0.01
CA GLU A 23 -12.94 13.55 -0.04
C GLU A 23 -11.70 14.25 0.52
N HIS A 24 -11.13 13.72 1.61
CA HIS A 24 -10.04 14.38 2.31
C HIS A 24 -8.75 13.56 2.37
N PHE A 25 -8.77 12.33 1.85
CA PHE A 25 -7.62 11.45 1.94
C PHE A 25 -7.75 10.33 0.92
N ILE A 26 -6.71 9.53 0.81
CA ILE A 26 -6.72 8.33 -0.03
C ILE A 26 -6.75 7.13 0.89
N ARG A 27 -7.77 6.29 0.75
CA ARG A 27 -7.87 5.05 1.51
C ARG A 27 -6.98 4.01 0.86
N VAL A 28 -6.23 3.28 1.69
CA VAL A 28 -5.28 2.30 1.20
C VAL A 28 -5.66 0.93 1.73
N SER A 29 -5.68 -0.07 0.85
CA SER A 29 -5.83 -1.48 1.23
C SER A 29 -4.63 -2.22 0.69
N LEU A 30 -3.90 -2.90 1.57
CA LEU A 30 -2.68 -3.62 1.23
C LEU A 30 -2.91 -5.10 1.39
N ARG A 31 -2.41 -5.89 0.45
CA ARG A 31 -2.49 -7.35 0.48
C ARG A 31 -1.15 -7.93 0.09
N SER A 32 -0.84 -9.10 0.65
CA SER A 32 0.35 -9.82 0.23
C SER A 32 0.11 -11.32 0.22
N LYS A 33 0.86 -12.00 -0.64
CA LYS A 33 1.00 -13.44 -0.62
C LYS A 33 2.47 -13.76 -0.45
N GLY A 34 2.79 -14.70 0.43
CA GLY A 34 4.17 -15.02 0.78
C GLY A 34 4.47 -14.55 2.19
N ASP A 35 5.73 -14.45 2.52
CA ASP A 35 6.17 -14.19 3.90
C ASP A 35 6.42 -12.72 4.20
N PHE A 36 5.73 -11.84 3.53
CA PHE A 36 5.90 -10.40 3.76
C PHE A 36 4.70 -9.85 4.51
N SER A 37 4.97 -9.08 5.57
CA SER A 37 3.92 -8.49 6.39
C SER A 37 3.53 -7.11 5.87
N VAL A 38 2.30 -6.99 5.37
CA VAL A 38 1.78 -5.67 4.98
C VAL A 38 1.31 -4.86 6.18
N ASN A 39 1.14 -5.51 7.34
CA ASN A 39 0.85 -4.79 8.58
C ASN A 39 2.01 -3.84 8.90
N MET A 40 3.23 -4.33 8.81
CA MET A 40 4.43 -3.50 9.04
C MET A 40 4.48 -2.35 8.05
N LEU A 41 4.22 -2.62 6.78
CA LEU A 41 4.22 -1.61 5.74
C LEU A 41 3.13 -0.55 6.01
N GLY A 42 1.94 -1.02 6.38
CA GLY A 42 0.83 -0.12 6.67
C GLY A 42 1.11 0.80 7.84
N ARG A 43 1.71 0.26 8.90
CA ARG A 43 2.03 1.06 10.09
C ARG A 43 3.14 2.05 9.83
N LYS A 44 4.13 1.67 9.04
CA LYS A 44 5.31 2.51 8.82
C LYS A 44 5.07 3.60 7.78
N TYR A 45 4.34 3.30 6.73
CA TYR A 45 4.24 4.20 5.57
C TYR A 45 2.83 4.64 5.21
N TYR A 46 1.80 4.02 5.77
CA TYR A 46 0.42 4.27 5.33
C TYR A 46 -0.52 4.68 6.46
N ASN A 47 0.04 5.06 7.60
CA ASN A 47 -0.75 5.56 8.73
C ASN A 47 -1.86 4.59 9.15
N GLY A 48 -1.56 3.30 9.14
CA GLY A 48 -2.57 2.29 9.43
C GLY A 48 -1.98 1.02 10.02
N GLY A 49 -2.43 -0.11 9.50
CA GLY A 49 -2.02 -1.42 9.95
C GLY A 49 -3.14 -2.42 9.77
N GLY A 50 -2.99 -3.59 10.36
CA GLY A 50 -3.97 -4.65 10.25
C GLY A 50 -3.35 -5.99 10.51
N HIS A 51 -3.55 -6.92 9.56
CA HIS A 51 -2.98 -8.25 9.64
C HIS A 51 -1.76 -8.37 8.74
N GLU A 52 -1.01 -9.46 8.91
CA GLU A 52 0.21 -9.66 8.12
C GLU A 52 -0.05 -9.75 6.62
N ARG A 53 -1.18 -10.30 6.22
CA ARG A 53 -1.51 -10.47 4.80
C ARG A 53 -2.52 -9.46 4.28
N ALA A 54 -3.09 -8.64 5.16
CA ALA A 54 -4.09 -7.65 4.77
C ALA A 54 -4.08 -6.51 5.76
N ALA A 55 -3.79 -5.32 5.28
CA ALA A 55 -3.72 -4.14 6.13
C ALA A 55 -4.34 -2.95 5.40
N GLY A 56 -4.69 -1.93 6.16
CA GLY A 56 -5.27 -0.72 5.62
C GLY A 56 -4.53 0.52 6.10
N GLY A 57 -4.87 1.65 5.52
CA GLY A 57 -4.26 2.91 5.91
C GLY A 57 -4.84 4.09 5.18
N ARG A 58 -4.19 5.23 5.33
CA ARG A 58 -4.58 6.48 4.68
C ARG A 58 -3.37 7.24 4.21
N LEU A 59 -3.51 7.93 3.08
CA LEU A 59 -2.48 8.80 2.57
C LEU A 59 -3.06 10.17 2.28
N TYR A 60 -2.20 11.18 2.42
CA TYR A 60 -2.57 12.60 2.22
C TYR A 60 -1.65 13.20 1.17
N ILE A 61 -1.52 12.51 0.03
CA ILE A 61 -0.68 12.94 -1.08
C ILE A 61 -1.54 13.02 -2.34
N PRO A 62 -1.08 13.74 -3.37
CA PRO A 62 -1.81 13.78 -4.64
C PRO A 62 -1.90 12.41 -5.28
N VAL A 63 -3.01 12.14 -5.95
CA VAL A 63 -3.26 10.87 -6.61
C VAL A 63 -2.14 10.54 -7.61
N GLY A 64 -1.62 11.53 -8.30
CA GLY A 64 -0.53 11.33 -9.27
C GLY A 64 0.77 10.83 -8.67
N GLY A 65 0.93 10.91 -7.35
CA GLY A 65 2.13 10.43 -6.67
C GLY A 65 2.02 9.04 -6.09
N LEU A 66 0.89 8.36 -6.27
CA LEU A 66 0.65 7.08 -5.60
C LEU A 66 1.58 5.98 -6.05
N GLU A 67 1.80 5.84 -7.35
CA GLU A 67 2.64 4.76 -7.85
C GLU A 67 4.08 4.93 -7.36
N LYS A 68 4.61 6.15 -7.44
CA LYS A 68 5.95 6.41 -6.97
C LYS A 68 6.08 6.14 -5.47
N TYR A 69 5.10 6.58 -4.69
CA TYR A 69 5.10 6.36 -3.25
C TYR A 69 5.11 4.87 -2.93
N PHE A 70 4.25 4.11 -3.60
CA PHE A 70 4.16 2.66 -3.39
C PHE A 70 5.49 1.97 -3.70
N VAL A 71 6.07 2.27 -4.85
CA VAL A 71 7.34 1.67 -5.27
C VAL A 71 8.46 2.08 -4.31
N ASP A 72 8.52 3.35 -3.93
CA ASP A 72 9.58 3.85 -3.05
C ASP A 72 9.50 3.21 -1.66
N THR A 73 8.31 3.05 -1.09
CA THR A 73 8.18 2.41 0.22
C THR A 73 8.64 0.95 0.17
N LEU A 74 8.37 0.26 -0.91
CA LEU A 74 8.83 -1.11 -1.08
C LEU A 74 10.34 -1.18 -1.27
N ARG A 75 10.92 -0.24 -1.99
CA ARG A 75 12.37 -0.18 -2.16
C ARG A 75 13.09 0.02 -0.83
N HIS A 76 12.52 0.81 0.06
CA HIS A 76 13.10 1.03 1.38
C HIS A 76 12.92 -0.19 2.30
N THR A 77 12.02 -1.10 1.96
CA THR A 77 11.76 -2.29 2.73
C THR A 77 12.60 -3.48 2.25
N PHE A 78 12.77 -3.58 0.96
CA PHE A 78 13.56 -4.62 0.32
C PHE A 78 14.89 -4.05 -0.15
#